data_702b053a40ac2e8471db0ac1116688eb
#
_entry.id   702b053a40ac2e8471db0ac1116688eb
#
_cell.length_a   1.000
_cell.length_b   1.000
_cell.length_c   1.000
_cell.angle_alpha   90.00
_cell.angle_beta   90.00
_cell.angle_gamma   90.00
#
_symmetry.space_group_name_H-M   'P 1'
#
loop_
_entity.id
_entity.type
_entity.pdbx_description
1 polymer ?
#
loop_
_entity_poly.entity_id
_entity_poly.type
_entity_poly.pdbx_seq_one_letter_code
_entity_poly.pdbx_strand_id
1 'polypeptide(L)'
;TQFIFFFPPYSAAHWYQFYTQGQMEYHLQQKKALAEALLPYDNVEIYDFQARTEWICDLNQYIDAKHYGPDINDAMAEEMAAGLSRVTDAAQLEANNDVIRALAAQIVEAGDWPF
;
A
#
# COMPACT_ATOMS: atom_id res chain seq x y z
N THR A 1 -4.04 17.07 19.53
CA THR A 1 -3.71 15.64 19.38
C THR A 1 -3.16 15.40 17.99
N GLN A 2 -2.05 14.69 17.88
CA GLN A 2 -1.46 14.27 16.62
C GLN A 2 -2.03 12.90 16.23
N PHE A 3 -2.52 12.78 14.98
CA PHE A 3 -3.00 11.52 14.43
C PHE A 3 -2.05 11.03 13.36
N ILE A 4 -1.63 9.77 13.47
CA ILE A 4 -0.78 9.12 12.49
C ILE A 4 -1.57 7.95 11.88
N PHE A 5 -1.81 8.04 10.58
CA PHE A 5 -2.50 7.00 9.81
C PHE A 5 -1.51 6.33 8.87
N PHE A 6 -1.70 5.06 8.65
CA PHE A 6 -0.93 4.38 7.61
C PHE A 6 -1.79 3.39 6.85
N PHE A 7 -1.47 3.21 5.57
CA PHE A 7 -2.04 2.17 4.75
C PHE A 7 -1.07 0.97 4.78
N PRO A 8 -1.53 -0.19 5.31
CA PRO A 8 -0.66 -1.34 5.48
C PRO A 8 -0.27 -1.97 4.15
N PRO A 9 0.93 -2.56 4.05
CA PRO A 9 1.41 -3.15 2.81
C PRO A 9 0.80 -4.53 2.58
N TYR A 10 -0.37 -4.60 1.96
CA TYR A 10 -0.91 -5.88 1.50
C TYR A 10 0.02 -6.49 0.46
N SER A 11 0.18 -7.82 0.44
CA SER A 11 1.01 -8.44 -0.58
C SER A 11 0.45 -8.18 -1.99
N ALA A 12 1.31 -8.26 -3.00
CA ALA A 12 0.88 -8.15 -4.39
C ALA A 12 -0.14 -9.23 -4.77
N ALA A 13 -0.09 -10.40 -4.12
CA ALA A 13 -1.08 -11.45 -4.29
C ALA A 13 -2.47 -11.02 -3.80
N HIS A 14 -2.55 -10.25 -2.72
CA HIS A 14 -3.83 -9.73 -2.23
C HIS A 14 -4.43 -8.70 -3.20
N TRP A 15 -3.61 -7.81 -3.74
CA TRP A 15 -4.04 -6.87 -4.78
C TRP A 15 -4.50 -7.60 -6.06
N TYR A 16 -3.82 -8.66 -6.44
CA TYR A 16 -4.25 -9.52 -7.54
C TYR A 16 -5.61 -10.16 -7.27
N GLN A 17 -5.87 -10.61 -6.05
CA GLN A 17 -7.20 -11.12 -5.65
C GLN A 17 -8.28 -10.05 -5.83
N PHE A 18 -8.05 -8.83 -5.37
CA PHE A 18 -8.97 -7.71 -5.60
C PHE A 18 -9.21 -7.48 -7.09
N TYR A 19 -8.16 -7.54 -7.89
CA TYR A 19 -8.26 -7.38 -9.34
C TYR A 19 -9.16 -8.45 -9.96
N THR A 20 -8.96 -9.72 -9.62
CA THR A 20 -9.76 -10.82 -10.17
C THR A 20 -11.23 -10.76 -9.73
N GLN A 21 -11.50 -10.15 -8.60
CA GLN A 21 -12.85 -9.94 -8.07
C GLN A 21 -13.52 -8.66 -8.63
N GLY A 22 -12.82 -7.89 -9.45
CA GLY A 22 -13.30 -6.62 -9.98
C GLY A 22 -13.38 -5.51 -8.93
N GLN A 23 -12.61 -5.60 -7.84
CA GLN A 23 -12.70 -4.70 -6.70
C GLN A 23 -11.46 -3.84 -6.47
N MET A 24 -10.37 -4.04 -7.23
CA MET A 24 -9.13 -3.30 -7.02
C MET A 24 -9.33 -1.79 -7.11
N GLU A 25 -9.99 -1.31 -8.17
CA GLU A 25 -10.22 0.13 -8.35
C GLU A 25 -11.10 0.71 -7.25
N TYR A 26 -12.10 -0.05 -6.78
CA TYR A 26 -12.92 0.38 -5.65
C TYR A 26 -12.05 0.63 -4.40
N HIS A 27 -11.17 -0.30 -4.06
CA HIS A 27 -10.29 -0.13 -2.89
C HIS A 27 -9.31 1.02 -3.06
N LEU A 28 -8.72 1.19 -4.25
CA LEU A 28 -7.81 2.31 -4.52
C LEU A 28 -8.52 3.65 -4.46
N GLN A 29 -9.76 3.74 -4.94
CA GLN A 29 -10.57 4.96 -4.87
C GLN A 29 -10.97 5.29 -3.42
N GLN A 30 -11.34 4.30 -2.61
CA GLN A 30 -11.65 4.50 -1.20
C GLN A 30 -10.43 5.00 -0.42
N LYS A 31 -9.27 4.42 -0.68
CA LYS A 31 -7.99 4.87 -0.12
C LYS A 31 -7.73 6.34 -0.46
N LYS A 32 -7.88 6.70 -1.72
CA LYS A 32 -7.67 8.08 -2.18
C LYS A 32 -8.65 9.05 -1.53
N ALA A 33 -9.93 8.68 -1.48
CA ALA A 33 -10.97 9.51 -0.85
C ALA A 33 -10.67 9.74 0.63
N LEU A 34 -10.23 8.73 1.35
CA LEU A 34 -9.86 8.85 2.76
C LEU A 34 -8.66 9.78 2.94
N ALA A 35 -7.63 9.63 2.12
CA ALA A 35 -6.46 10.51 2.18
C ALA A 35 -6.84 11.96 1.88
N GLU A 36 -7.65 12.21 0.85
CA GLU A 36 -8.11 13.56 0.50
C GLU A 36 -8.91 14.20 1.63
N ALA A 37 -9.70 13.43 2.36
CA ALA A 37 -10.46 13.91 3.52
C ALA A 37 -9.56 14.28 4.70
N LEU A 38 -8.44 13.60 4.88
CA LEU A 38 -7.56 13.75 6.06
C LEU A 38 -6.41 14.73 5.84
N LEU A 39 -5.87 14.82 4.63
CA LEU A 39 -4.71 15.66 4.32
C LEU A 39 -4.85 17.14 4.66
N PRO A 40 -6.05 17.78 4.60
CA PRO A 40 -6.18 19.18 4.98
C PRO A 40 -5.93 19.50 6.45
N TYR A 41 -5.93 18.50 7.34
CA TYR A 41 -5.75 18.70 8.77
C TYR A 41 -4.27 18.73 9.15
N ASP A 42 -3.82 19.81 9.81
CA ASP A 42 -2.42 20.00 10.19
C ASP A 42 -1.92 18.97 11.23
N ASN A 43 -2.83 18.38 12.00
CA ASN A 43 -2.50 17.40 13.03
C ASN A 43 -2.59 15.94 12.53
N VAL A 44 -2.63 15.74 11.22
CA VAL A 44 -2.70 14.42 10.58
C VAL A 44 -1.45 14.16 9.76
N GLU A 45 -0.84 13.00 9.96
CA GLU A 45 0.20 12.46 9.10
C GLU A 45 -0.31 11.16 8.47
N ILE A 46 -0.04 10.98 7.18
CA ILE A 46 -0.41 9.78 6.44
C ILE A 46 0.84 9.14 5.85
N TYR A 47 0.97 7.83 6.06
CA TYR A 47 2.04 7.01 5.48
C TYR A 47 1.42 5.95 4.59
N ASP A 48 2.00 5.75 3.41
CA ASP A 48 1.51 4.76 2.45
C ASP A 48 2.60 3.73 2.14
N PHE A 49 2.41 2.52 2.65
CA PHE A 49 3.34 1.42 2.46
C PHE A 49 2.86 0.43 1.39
N GLN A 50 1.73 0.71 0.74
CA GLN A 50 1.10 -0.25 -0.17
C GLN A 50 1.80 -0.44 -1.50
N ALA A 51 2.67 0.51 -1.88
CA ALA A 51 3.46 0.43 -3.11
C ALA A 51 4.93 0.02 -2.88
N ARG A 52 5.27 -0.50 -1.69
CA ARG A 52 6.63 -0.95 -1.38
C ARG A 52 6.88 -2.31 -2.01
N THR A 53 7.34 -2.28 -3.26
CA THR A 53 7.50 -3.47 -4.10
C THR A 53 8.47 -4.48 -3.52
N GLU A 54 9.54 -4.03 -2.85
CA GLU A 54 10.51 -4.89 -2.18
C GLU A 54 9.90 -5.70 -1.04
N TRP A 55 8.78 -5.25 -0.48
CA TRP A 55 8.05 -5.99 0.55
C TRP A 55 6.92 -6.81 -0.05
N ILE A 56 6.03 -6.16 -0.81
CA ILE A 56 4.77 -6.77 -1.22
C ILE A 56 4.92 -7.86 -2.29
N CYS A 57 6.04 -7.89 -3.00
CA CYS A 57 6.35 -8.96 -3.97
C CYS A 57 7.06 -10.14 -3.35
N ASP A 58 7.55 -10.04 -2.12
CA ASP A 58 8.21 -11.13 -1.39
C ASP A 58 7.23 -11.82 -0.45
N LEU A 59 6.60 -12.90 -0.92
CA LEU A 59 5.61 -13.64 -0.15
C LEU A 59 6.18 -14.31 1.10
N ASN A 60 7.50 -14.47 1.21
CA ASN A 60 8.14 -15.00 2.41
C ASN A 60 8.01 -14.05 3.60
N GLN A 61 7.73 -12.77 3.36
CA GLN A 61 7.50 -11.78 4.41
C GLN A 61 6.07 -11.81 4.96
N TYR A 62 5.20 -12.67 4.44
CA TYR A 62 3.78 -12.67 4.76
C TYR A 62 3.35 -14.00 5.40
N ILE A 63 2.45 -13.89 6.38
CA ILE A 63 1.80 -15.03 7.02
C ILE A 63 0.70 -15.60 6.11
N ASP A 64 -0.04 -14.69 5.47
CA ASP A 64 -1.03 -14.98 4.43
C ASP A 64 -0.97 -13.85 3.39
N ALA A 65 -1.89 -13.80 2.42
CA ALA A 65 -1.86 -12.81 1.35
C ALA A 65 -1.95 -11.35 1.85
N LYS A 66 -2.45 -11.13 3.06
CA LYS A 66 -2.70 -9.79 3.61
C LYS A 66 -1.78 -9.42 4.75
N HIS A 67 -1.43 -10.37 5.61
CA HIS A 67 -0.76 -10.10 6.88
C HIS A 67 0.75 -10.26 6.77
N TYR A 68 1.46 -9.15 6.94
CA TYR A 68 2.93 -9.12 6.94
C TYR A 68 3.49 -9.61 8.28
N GLY A 69 4.74 -10.06 8.23
CA GLY A 69 5.47 -10.53 9.40
C GLY A 69 6.13 -9.41 10.20
N PRO A 70 6.86 -9.78 11.28
CA PRO A 70 7.46 -8.81 12.20
C PRO A 70 8.53 -7.91 11.58
N ASP A 71 9.29 -8.39 10.60
CA ASP A 71 10.34 -7.60 9.98
C ASP A 71 9.78 -6.38 9.24
N ILE A 72 8.69 -6.56 8.51
CA ILE A 72 7.99 -5.44 7.85
C ILE A 72 7.38 -4.51 8.90
N ASN A 73 6.79 -5.06 9.95
CA ASN A 73 6.20 -4.25 11.02
C ASN A 73 7.25 -3.33 11.66
N ASP A 74 8.42 -3.86 11.96
CA ASP A 74 9.51 -3.07 12.55
C ASP A 74 10.04 -2.01 11.57
N ALA A 75 10.18 -2.38 10.30
CA ALA A 75 10.62 -1.45 9.26
C ALA A 75 9.63 -0.29 9.07
N MET A 76 8.32 -0.55 9.11
CA MET A 76 7.31 0.51 9.05
C MET A 76 7.42 1.46 10.23
N ALA A 77 7.60 0.94 11.44
CA ALA A 77 7.75 1.77 12.64
C ALA A 77 8.98 2.68 12.54
N GLU A 78 10.10 2.16 12.07
CA GLU A 78 11.33 2.94 11.86
C GLU A 78 11.12 4.02 10.79
N GLU A 79 10.47 3.71 9.68
CA GLU A 79 10.22 4.67 8.63
C GLU A 79 9.27 5.78 9.08
N MET A 80 8.21 5.45 9.81
CA MET A 80 7.29 6.46 10.34
C MET A 80 8.02 7.40 11.33
N ALA A 81 8.89 6.85 12.18
CA ALA A 81 9.69 7.67 13.10
C ALA A 81 10.64 8.60 12.35
N ALA A 82 11.16 8.19 11.20
CA ALA A 82 12.06 8.99 10.35
C ALA A 82 11.33 9.91 9.35
N GLY A 83 10.00 9.85 9.29
CA GLY A 83 9.20 10.62 8.31
C GLY A 83 9.29 10.10 6.88
N LEU A 84 9.76 8.88 6.69
CA LEU A 84 9.86 8.25 5.37
C LEU A 84 8.51 7.65 4.95
N SER A 85 8.25 7.60 3.65
CA SER A 85 6.99 7.07 3.07
C SER A 85 5.75 7.90 3.42
N ARG A 86 5.94 9.14 3.87
CA ARG A 86 4.86 10.06 4.16
C ARG A 86 4.24 10.60 2.87
N VAL A 87 2.91 10.64 2.86
CA VAL A 87 2.12 11.23 1.77
C VAL A 87 1.67 12.62 2.20
N THR A 88 1.99 13.64 1.40
CA THR A 88 1.64 15.03 1.68
C THR A 88 0.61 15.59 0.71
N ASP A 89 0.37 14.93 -0.42
CA ASP A 89 -0.66 15.31 -1.39
C ASP A 89 -1.26 14.11 -2.11
N ALA A 90 -2.40 14.33 -2.75
CA ALA A 90 -3.13 13.28 -3.45
C ALA A 90 -2.38 12.72 -4.68
N ALA A 91 -1.52 13.52 -5.31
CA ALA A 91 -0.75 13.08 -6.47
C ALA A 91 0.29 12.01 -6.09
N GLN A 92 0.92 12.15 -4.93
CA GLN A 92 1.85 11.14 -4.40
C GLN A 92 1.12 9.82 -4.16
N LEU A 93 -0.08 9.89 -3.57
CA LEU A 93 -0.88 8.69 -3.32
C LEU A 93 -1.30 8.01 -4.62
N GLU A 94 -1.73 8.78 -5.62
CA GLU A 94 -2.13 8.24 -6.92
C GLU A 94 -0.94 7.60 -7.65
N ALA A 95 0.26 8.16 -7.55
CA ALA A 95 1.46 7.54 -8.08
C ALA A 95 1.72 6.16 -7.43
N ASN A 96 1.51 6.03 -6.13
CA ASN A 96 1.58 4.74 -5.44
C ASN A 96 0.51 3.77 -5.93
N ASN A 97 -0.71 4.26 -6.14
CA ASN A 97 -1.79 3.44 -6.68
C ASN A 97 -1.47 2.93 -8.09
N ASP A 98 -0.80 3.73 -8.92
CA ASP A 98 -0.36 3.31 -10.25
C ASP A 98 0.68 2.18 -10.20
N VAL A 99 1.55 2.18 -9.19
CA VAL A 99 2.47 1.04 -8.95
C VAL A 99 1.69 -0.24 -8.69
N ILE A 100 0.66 -0.17 -7.86
CA ILE A 100 -0.19 -1.32 -7.54
C ILE A 100 -0.90 -1.84 -8.80
N ARG A 101 -1.46 -0.95 -9.61
CA ARG A 101 -2.09 -1.30 -10.89
C ARG A 101 -1.12 -2.01 -11.82
N ALA A 102 0.09 -1.50 -11.93
CA ALA A 102 1.14 -2.09 -12.76
C ALA A 102 1.55 -3.49 -12.29
N LEU A 103 1.66 -3.70 -10.98
CA LEU A 103 1.96 -5.01 -10.41
C LEU A 103 0.86 -6.03 -10.71
N ALA A 104 -0.40 -5.66 -10.54
CA ALA A 104 -1.52 -6.52 -10.84
C ALA A 104 -1.55 -6.90 -12.33
N ALA A 105 -1.31 -5.95 -13.22
CA ALA A 105 -1.23 -6.19 -14.66
C ALA A 105 -0.07 -7.14 -15.01
N GLN A 106 1.07 -6.99 -14.34
CA GLN A 106 2.25 -7.84 -14.54
C GLN A 106 1.97 -9.30 -14.15
N ILE A 107 1.26 -9.53 -13.05
CA ILE A 107 0.86 -10.87 -12.62
C ILE A 107 -0.10 -11.50 -13.65
N VAL A 108 -1.08 -10.73 -14.10
CA VAL A 108 -2.05 -11.18 -15.12
C VAL A 108 -1.33 -11.58 -16.42
N GLU A 109 -0.42 -10.74 -16.90
CA GLU A 109 0.33 -10.99 -18.14
C GLU A 109 1.22 -12.23 -18.04
N ALA A 110 1.87 -12.42 -16.89
CA ALA A 110 2.74 -13.57 -16.67
C ALA A 110 1.96 -14.90 -16.56
N GLY A 111 0.71 -14.87 -16.12
CA GLY A 111 -0.11 -16.05 -15.89
C GLY A 111 0.31 -16.90 -14.70
N ASP A 112 1.31 -16.44 -13.94
CA ASP A 112 1.87 -17.07 -12.76
C ASP A 112 2.57 -15.99 -11.92
N TRP A 113 3.05 -16.35 -10.73
CA TRP A 113 3.77 -15.41 -9.85
C TRP A 113 5.12 -15.03 -10.48
N PRO A 114 5.34 -13.75 -10.84
CA PRO A 114 6.55 -13.34 -11.58
C PRO A 114 7.67 -12.83 -10.67
N PHE A 115 7.45 -12.82 -9.34
CA PHE A 115 8.38 -12.19 -8.41
C PHE A 115 9.12 -13.19 -7.51
#